data_290ad0ad8ac3f6fc71ec0ac2060f3029
#
_entry.id   290ad0ad8ac3f6fc71ec0ac2060f3029
#
_cell.length_a   1.000
_cell.length_b   1.000
_cell.length_c   1.000
_cell.angle_alpha   90.00
_cell.angle_beta   90.00
_cell.angle_gamma   90.00
#
_symmetry.space_group_name_H-M   'P 1'
#
loop_
_entity.id
_entity.type
_entity.pdbx_description
1 polymer ?
#
loop_
_entity_poly.entity_id
_entity_poly.type
_entity_poly.pdbx_seq_one_letter_code
_entity_poly.pdbx_strand_id
1 'polypeptide(L)'
;MDASVILTTYNHPRLLALALEGYLNQTDREFELVIADDGSGEETKQVIDAFRARAPFPVIHARHEHNGFRRAAVLNLGIRHCTTGYCIFSDGDCIPATGFIGLHRTRREKGCFLLGGYLRLTEAYSAGVTPEKVAGQDFIAQMTPERRRELWRRHITSPFYNLVGIKDRPRIAGANFSAWKSDLDTVNGYNENFVGWGREESDLRTRFRRCGLKGKSMWPHCLVYHLWHPIDPSKADVRRNIEYYLASSRRIRCANGLVKEPE
;
A
#
# COMPACT_ATOMS: atom_id res chain seq x y z
N MET A 1 -20.27 3.72 0.36
CA MET A 1 -18.88 3.24 0.32
C MET A 1 -18.26 3.36 1.70
N ASP A 2 -17.39 2.44 2.03
CA ASP A 2 -16.98 2.20 3.43
C ASP A 2 -15.45 2.16 3.57
N ALA A 3 -14.72 2.14 2.45
CA ALA A 3 -13.27 2.20 2.37
C ALA A 3 -12.77 2.91 1.11
N SER A 4 -11.65 3.60 1.21
CA SER A 4 -10.90 4.15 0.08
C SER A 4 -9.63 3.32 -0.13
N VAL A 5 -9.45 2.77 -1.32
CA VAL A 5 -8.19 2.12 -1.71
C VAL A 5 -7.29 3.15 -2.34
N ILE A 6 -6.09 3.33 -1.79
CA ILE A 6 -5.05 4.20 -2.35
C ILE A 6 -4.07 3.31 -3.10
N LEU A 7 -4.03 3.48 -4.41
CA LEU A 7 -3.18 2.73 -5.33
C LEU A 7 -2.11 3.65 -5.92
N THR A 8 -0.85 3.47 -5.56
CA THR A 8 0.24 4.32 -6.09
C THR A 8 0.71 3.83 -7.45
N THR A 9 0.99 4.75 -8.37
CA THR A 9 1.54 4.42 -9.70
C THR A 9 2.52 5.48 -10.20
N TYR A 10 3.48 5.04 -11.04
CA TYR A 10 4.36 5.89 -11.82
C TYR A 10 4.89 5.15 -13.06
N ASN A 11 4.51 5.59 -14.26
CA ASN A 11 5.02 5.14 -15.57
C ASN A 11 5.12 3.61 -15.77
N HIS A 12 4.16 2.84 -15.24
CA HIS A 12 4.05 1.40 -15.45
C HIS A 12 2.67 1.00 -15.97
N PRO A 13 2.25 1.48 -17.18
CA PRO A 13 0.89 1.30 -17.68
C PRO A 13 0.45 -0.17 -17.74
N ARG A 14 1.34 -1.09 -18.19
CA ARG A 14 1.04 -2.52 -18.25
C ARG A 14 0.79 -3.12 -16.87
N LEU A 15 1.64 -2.84 -15.89
CA LEU A 15 1.50 -3.39 -14.53
C LEU A 15 0.24 -2.83 -13.86
N LEU A 16 0.00 -1.53 -14.02
CA LEU A 16 -1.19 -0.88 -13.52
C LEU A 16 -2.46 -1.49 -14.11
N ALA A 17 -2.50 -1.73 -15.43
CA ALA A 17 -3.66 -2.35 -16.08
C ALA A 17 -3.98 -3.72 -15.45
N LEU A 18 -2.97 -4.56 -15.20
CA LEU A 18 -3.14 -5.87 -14.57
C LEU A 18 -3.59 -5.76 -13.10
N ALA A 19 -3.04 -4.84 -12.33
CA ALA A 19 -3.47 -4.60 -10.96
C ALA A 19 -4.94 -4.14 -10.91
N LEU A 20 -5.34 -3.24 -11.81
CA LEU A 20 -6.70 -2.73 -11.92
C LEU A 20 -7.72 -3.83 -12.27
N GLU A 21 -7.37 -4.83 -13.09
CA GLU A 21 -8.22 -6.01 -13.33
C GLU A 21 -8.52 -6.77 -12.02
N GLY A 22 -7.54 -6.87 -11.11
CA GLY A 22 -7.75 -7.47 -9.80
C GLY A 22 -8.79 -6.73 -8.95
N TYR A 23 -8.95 -5.42 -9.14
CA TYR A 23 -10.01 -4.65 -8.45
C TYR A 23 -11.38 -4.87 -9.09
N LEU A 24 -11.48 -5.13 -10.40
CA LEU A 24 -12.74 -5.53 -11.01
C LEU A 24 -13.24 -6.90 -10.49
N ASN A 25 -12.34 -7.74 -10.02
CA ASN A 25 -12.65 -9.08 -9.50
C ASN A 25 -12.98 -9.11 -8.01
N GLN A 26 -12.98 -7.96 -7.31
CA GLN A 26 -13.31 -7.96 -5.89
C GLN A 26 -14.76 -8.38 -5.65
N THR A 27 -14.99 -9.25 -4.67
CA THR A 27 -16.33 -9.66 -4.25
C THR A 27 -17.06 -8.58 -3.46
N ASP A 28 -16.31 -7.76 -2.76
CA ASP A 28 -16.83 -6.61 -2.02
C ASP A 28 -16.70 -5.34 -2.88
N ARG A 29 -17.81 -4.62 -3.09
CA ARG A 29 -17.90 -3.43 -3.95
C ARG A 29 -18.07 -2.12 -3.18
N GLU A 30 -18.09 -2.17 -1.87
CA GLU A 30 -18.31 -1.01 -1.00
C GLU A 30 -17.03 -0.18 -0.79
N PHE A 31 -16.35 0.15 -1.88
CA PHE A 31 -15.11 0.95 -1.86
C PHE A 31 -15.03 1.92 -3.03
N GLU A 32 -14.19 2.93 -2.88
CA GLU A 32 -13.70 3.79 -3.96
C GLU A 32 -12.21 3.50 -4.20
N LEU A 33 -11.75 3.70 -5.43
CA LEU A 33 -10.34 3.55 -5.80
C LEU A 33 -9.74 4.92 -6.09
N VAL A 34 -8.76 5.32 -5.28
CA VAL A 34 -7.96 6.53 -5.47
C VAL A 34 -6.62 6.13 -6.08
N ILE A 35 -6.45 6.39 -7.36
CA ILE A 35 -5.18 6.18 -8.06
C ILE A 35 -4.30 7.40 -7.81
N ALA A 36 -3.30 7.22 -6.94
CA ALA A 36 -2.35 8.25 -6.57
C ALA A 36 -1.14 8.17 -7.52
N ASP A 37 -1.08 9.10 -8.47
CA ASP A 37 -0.16 9.09 -9.60
C ASP A 37 0.98 10.11 -9.39
N ASP A 38 2.21 9.62 -9.38
CA ASP A 38 3.44 10.42 -9.21
C ASP A 38 3.87 11.14 -10.51
N GLY A 39 2.89 11.61 -11.30
CA GLY A 39 3.15 12.40 -12.51
C GLY A 39 3.48 11.55 -13.73
N SER A 40 2.78 10.42 -13.91
CA SER A 40 2.95 9.55 -15.08
C SER A 40 2.62 10.23 -16.40
N GLY A 41 3.18 9.68 -17.49
CA GLY A 41 2.91 10.09 -18.87
C GLY A 41 1.54 9.64 -19.38
N GLU A 42 1.27 9.99 -20.65
CA GLU A 42 -0.03 9.81 -21.30
C GLU A 42 -0.48 8.34 -21.38
N GLU A 43 0.42 7.38 -21.60
CA GLU A 43 0.06 5.96 -21.65
C GLU A 43 -0.57 5.46 -20.35
N THR A 44 -0.02 5.86 -19.19
CA THR A 44 -0.59 5.51 -17.89
C THR A 44 -1.94 6.19 -17.69
N LYS A 45 -2.08 7.45 -18.11
CA LYS A 45 -3.35 8.18 -18.06
C LYS A 45 -4.43 7.48 -18.89
N GLN A 46 -4.12 7.04 -20.10
CA GLN A 46 -5.05 6.31 -20.96
C GLN A 46 -5.54 5.00 -20.31
N VAL A 47 -4.65 4.26 -19.65
CA VAL A 47 -5.03 3.06 -18.87
C VAL A 47 -6.02 3.43 -17.76
N ILE A 48 -5.77 4.51 -17.03
CA ILE A 48 -6.65 4.97 -15.93
C ILE A 48 -8.02 5.39 -16.48
N ASP A 49 -8.05 6.17 -17.56
CA ASP A 49 -9.30 6.64 -18.16
C ASP A 49 -10.14 5.48 -18.75
N ALA A 50 -9.51 4.54 -19.43
CA ALA A 50 -10.16 3.33 -19.93
C ALA A 50 -10.71 2.46 -18.80
N PHE A 51 -9.98 2.34 -17.70
CA PHE A 51 -10.44 1.61 -16.51
C PHE A 51 -11.63 2.31 -15.85
N ARG A 52 -11.55 3.63 -15.67
CA ARG A 52 -12.63 4.42 -15.06
C ARG A 52 -13.94 4.27 -15.79
N ALA A 53 -13.92 4.16 -17.14
CA ALA A 53 -15.12 4.02 -17.96
C ALA A 53 -15.88 2.70 -17.72
N ARG A 54 -15.23 1.66 -17.19
CA ARG A 54 -15.82 0.32 -16.96
C ARG A 54 -15.89 -0.11 -15.50
N ALA A 55 -15.29 0.67 -14.58
CA ALA A 55 -15.28 0.35 -13.16
C ALA A 55 -16.70 0.47 -12.57
N PRO A 56 -17.20 -0.54 -11.82
CA PRO A 56 -18.53 -0.49 -11.18
C PRO A 56 -18.50 0.21 -9.82
N PHE A 57 -17.45 0.95 -9.51
CA PHE A 57 -17.22 1.74 -8.30
C PHE A 57 -16.51 3.04 -8.66
N PRO A 58 -16.54 4.07 -7.81
CA PRO A 58 -15.87 5.33 -8.09
C PRO A 58 -14.36 5.18 -8.21
N VAL A 59 -13.79 5.83 -9.23
CA VAL A 59 -12.35 5.90 -9.47
C VAL A 59 -11.93 7.37 -9.51
N ILE A 60 -11.04 7.74 -8.60
CA ILE A 60 -10.47 9.09 -8.49
C ILE A 60 -9.03 9.01 -8.98
N HIS A 61 -8.66 9.84 -9.96
CA HIS A 61 -7.27 9.99 -10.39
C HIS A 61 -6.68 11.24 -9.71
N ALA A 62 -5.89 11.01 -8.68
CA ALA A 62 -5.16 12.04 -7.94
C ALA A 62 -3.72 12.09 -8.49
N ARG A 63 -3.38 13.16 -9.21
CA ARG A 63 -2.08 13.30 -9.88
C ARG A 63 -1.38 14.58 -9.44
N HIS A 64 -0.08 14.55 -9.26
CA HIS A 64 0.78 15.73 -9.12
C HIS A 64 1.91 15.69 -10.16
N GLU A 65 2.64 16.79 -10.30
CA GLU A 65 3.82 16.81 -11.16
C GLU A 65 4.95 16.00 -10.57
N HIS A 66 5.60 15.20 -11.43
CA HIS A 66 6.74 14.41 -11.01
C HIS A 66 7.94 15.30 -10.65
N ASN A 67 8.50 15.08 -9.48
CA ASN A 67 9.71 15.76 -9.01
C ASN A 67 10.62 14.76 -8.28
N GLY A 68 11.09 13.73 -9.01
CA GLY A 68 11.83 12.59 -8.47
C GLY A 68 10.93 11.63 -7.68
N PHE A 69 11.51 10.55 -7.18
CA PHE A 69 10.78 9.52 -6.45
C PHE A 69 10.30 10.05 -5.09
N ARG A 70 9.01 10.37 -4.96
CA ARG A 70 8.39 11.00 -3.77
C ARG A 70 7.19 10.22 -3.26
N ARG A 71 7.40 8.94 -2.96
CA ARG A 71 6.34 8.03 -2.52
C ARG A 71 5.51 8.56 -1.35
N ALA A 72 6.15 9.18 -0.35
CA ALA A 72 5.43 9.77 0.79
C ALA A 72 4.45 10.86 0.34
N ALA A 73 4.85 11.73 -0.60
CA ALA A 73 4.00 12.81 -1.10
C ALA A 73 2.81 12.28 -1.91
N VAL A 74 3.02 11.28 -2.78
CA VAL A 74 1.93 10.70 -3.57
C VAL A 74 0.96 9.90 -2.70
N LEU A 75 1.42 9.22 -1.66
CA LEU A 75 0.55 8.55 -0.68
C LEU A 75 -0.30 9.58 0.09
N ASN A 76 0.27 10.69 0.52
CA ASN A 76 -0.47 11.78 1.14
C ASN A 76 -1.48 12.45 0.18
N LEU A 77 -1.11 12.59 -1.10
CA LEU A 77 -2.05 13.04 -2.12
C LEU A 77 -3.26 12.09 -2.20
N GLY A 78 -3.03 10.78 -2.24
CA GLY A 78 -4.09 9.78 -2.18
C GLY A 78 -4.97 9.92 -0.93
N ILE A 79 -4.37 10.04 0.27
CA ILE A 79 -5.11 10.20 1.53
C ILE A 79 -6.02 11.45 1.51
N ARG A 80 -5.53 12.57 0.96
CA ARG A 80 -6.32 13.82 0.84
C ARG A 80 -7.54 13.67 -0.07
N HIS A 81 -7.48 12.79 -1.07
CA HIS A 81 -8.59 12.53 -2.00
C HIS A 81 -9.56 11.45 -1.51
N CYS A 82 -9.26 10.75 -0.41
CA CYS A 82 -10.16 9.77 0.18
C CYS A 82 -11.41 10.43 0.76
N THR A 83 -12.59 9.93 0.36
CA THR A 83 -13.89 10.41 0.85
C THR A 83 -14.41 9.59 2.04
N THR A 84 -13.81 8.43 2.32
CA THR A 84 -14.24 7.52 3.40
C THR A 84 -13.35 7.63 4.65
N GLY A 85 -13.82 7.07 5.75
CA GLY A 85 -13.09 7.05 7.02
C GLY A 85 -12.04 5.95 7.17
N TYR A 86 -11.87 5.07 6.16
CA TYR A 86 -10.93 3.95 6.23
C TYR A 86 -10.11 3.82 4.96
N CYS A 87 -8.79 3.83 5.08
CA CYS A 87 -7.85 3.79 3.97
C CYS A 87 -7.16 2.43 3.86
N ILE A 88 -7.17 1.84 2.66
CA ILE A 88 -6.45 0.62 2.30
C ILE A 88 -5.37 1.01 1.28
N PHE A 89 -4.14 0.57 1.50
CA PHE A 89 -2.99 0.94 0.68
C PHE A 89 -2.51 -0.24 -0.15
N SER A 90 -2.24 0.02 -1.42
CA SER A 90 -1.64 -0.94 -2.35
C SER A 90 -0.78 -0.23 -3.40
N ASP A 91 -0.03 -1.01 -4.17
CA ASP A 91 0.82 -0.51 -5.25
C ASP A 91 0.24 -0.90 -6.62
N GLY A 92 0.46 -0.07 -7.65
CA GLY A 92 -0.04 -0.27 -9.01
C GLY A 92 0.60 -1.43 -9.78
N ASP A 93 1.49 -2.18 -9.15
CA ASP A 93 2.10 -3.42 -9.63
C ASP A 93 1.66 -4.65 -8.79
N CYS A 94 0.65 -4.49 -7.94
CA CYS A 94 0.16 -5.51 -7.03
C CYS A 94 -1.27 -5.92 -7.38
N ILE A 95 -1.46 -7.18 -7.79
CA ILE A 95 -2.78 -7.75 -8.08
C ILE A 95 -3.41 -8.20 -6.75
N PRO A 96 -4.56 -7.65 -6.32
CA PRO A 96 -5.24 -8.10 -5.11
C PRO A 96 -5.99 -9.42 -5.35
N ALA A 97 -5.97 -10.33 -4.36
CA ALA A 97 -6.87 -11.48 -4.35
C ALA A 97 -8.33 -11.01 -4.19
N THR A 98 -9.31 -11.79 -4.67
CA THR A 98 -10.74 -11.41 -4.73
C THR A 98 -11.37 -11.02 -3.39
N GLY A 99 -10.86 -11.53 -2.28
CA GLY A 99 -11.32 -11.17 -0.92
C GLY A 99 -10.58 -10.00 -0.27
N PHE A 100 -9.67 -9.33 -0.99
CA PHE A 100 -8.78 -8.30 -0.43
C PHE A 100 -9.55 -7.18 0.27
N ILE A 101 -10.51 -6.55 -0.42
CA ILE A 101 -11.32 -5.44 0.14
C ILE A 101 -12.15 -5.92 1.32
N GLY A 102 -12.90 -7.00 1.16
CA GLY A 102 -13.78 -7.55 2.20
C GLY A 102 -13.03 -7.91 3.48
N LEU A 103 -11.81 -8.46 3.37
CA LEU A 103 -10.97 -8.79 4.53
C LEU A 103 -10.51 -7.54 5.27
N HIS A 104 -10.07 -6.49 4.57
CA HIS A 104 -9.70 -5.23 5.20
C HIS A 104 -10.90 -4.57 5.90
N ARG A 105 -12.07 -4.56 5.26
CA ARG A 105 -13.28 -3.96 5.82
C ARG A 105 -13.81 -4.71 7.03
N THR A 106 -13.89 -6.03 6.96
CA THR A 106 -14.47 -6.86 8.04
C THR A 106 -13.54 -7.03 9.24
N ARG A 107 -12.22 -6.92 9.04
CA ARG A 107 -11.21 -7.08 10.11
C ARG A 107 -10.74 -5.77 10.71
N ARG A 108 -11.20 -4.61 10.18
CA ARG A 108 -10.84 -3.30 10.74
C ARG A 108 -11.29 -3.17 12.19
N GLU A 109 -10.45 -2.57 12.99
CA GLU A 109 -10.65 -2.40 14.43
C GLU A 109 -10.10 -1.05 14.88
N LYS A 110 -10.82 -0.34 15.77
CA LYS A 110 -10.31 0.90 16.35
C LYS A 110 -9.07 0.63 17.19
N GLY A 111 -8.09 1.52 17.12
CA GLY A 111 -6.81 1.34 17.81
C GLY A 111 -5.85 0.35 17.12
N CYS A 112 -6.20 -0.12 15.91
CA CYS A 112 -5.37 -1.03 15.13
C CYS A 112 -5.18 -0.56 13.69
N PHE A 113 -3.99 -0.82 13.13
CA PHE A 113 -3.74 -0.84 11.71
C PHE A 113 -3.55 -2.28 11.23
N LEU A 114 -4.08 -2.62 10.05
CA LEU A 114 -4.03 -3.98 9.53
C LEU A 114 -2.85 -4.18 8.59
N LEU A 115 -2.27 -5.37 8.61
CA LEU A 115 -1.08 -5.75 7.85
C LEU A 115 -1.39 -6.99 7.03
N GLY A 116 -1.56 -6.80 5.73
CA GLY A 116 -1.72 -7.91 4.78
C GLY A 116 -0.39 -8.49 4.31
N GLY A 117 -0.47 -9.60 3.60
CA GLY A 117 0.67 -10.27 3.01
C GLY A 117 0.88 -9.91 1.55
N TYR A 118 2.07 -10.16 1.03
CA TYR A 118 2.36 -10.08 -0.40
C TYR A 118 3.20 -11.27 -0.86
N LEU A 119 2.99 -11.67 -2.10
CA LEU A 119 3.82 -12.65 -2.80
C LEU A 119 4.47 -11.96 -4.00
N ARG A 120 5.79 -12.01 -4.09
CA ARG A 120 6.48 -11.57 -5.32
C ARG A 120 6.40 -12.69 -6.35
N LEU A 121 5.88 -12.33 -7.52
CA LEU A 121 5.85 -13.19 -8.69
C LEU A 121 7.23 -13.16 -9.39
N THR A 122 7.59 -14.25 -10.03
CA THR A 122 8.84 -14.33 -10.81
C THR A 122 8.73 -13.49 -12.08
N GLU A 123 9.87 -13.11 -12.65
CA GLU A 123 9.95 -12.40 -13.93
C GLU A 123 9.23 -13.20 -15.04
N ALA A 124 9.59 -14.48 -15.17
CA ALA A 124 9.03 -15.36 -16.19
C ALA A 124 7.51 -15.47 -16.08
N TYR A 125 6.95 -15.58 -14.86
CA TYR A 125 5.51 -15.62 -14.66
C TYR A 125 4.88 -14.27 -14.98
N SER A 126 5.44 -13.18 -14.47
CA SER A 126 4.91 -11.81 -14.65
C SER A 126 4.88 -11.36 -16.10
N ALA A 127 5.83 -11.81 -16.93
CA ALA A 127 5.84 -11.55 -18.37
C ALA A 127 4.62 -12.16 -19.09
N GLY A 128 4.16 -13.33 -18.64
CA GLY A 128 3.04 -14.06 -19.22
C GLY A 128 1.67 -13.81 -18.56
N VAL A 129 1.55 -12.85 -17.62
CA VAL A 129 0.26 -12.48 -17.00
C VAL A 129 -0.56 -11.65 -17.98
N THR A 130 -1.82 -12.04 -18.16
CA THR A 130 -2.81 -11.34 -18.98
C THR A 130 -4.04 -10.98 -18.14
N PRO A 131 -4.92 -10.07 -18.60
CA PRO A 131 -6.17 -9.76 -17.91
C PRO A 131 -7.03 -10.99 -17.61
N GLU A 132 -7.09 -11.97 -18.55
CA GLU A 132 -7.87 -13.21 -18.39
C GLU A 132 -7.29 -14.07 -17.25
N LYS A 133 -5.96 -14.17 -17.15
CA LYS A 133 -5.30 -14.88 -16.04
C LYS A 133 -5.54 -14.17 -14.69
N VAL A 134 -5.64 -12.85 -14.70
CA VAL A 134 -6.01 -12.10 -13.50
C VAL A 134 -7.46 -12.39 -13.13
N ALA A 135 -8.38 -12.37 -14.09
CA ALA A 135 -9.79 -12.69 -13.88
C ALA A 135 -9.98 -14.13 -13.38
N GLY A 136 -9.23 -15.10 -13.93
CA GLY A 136 -9.22 -16.50 -13.49
C GLY A 136 -8.47 -16.74 -12.17
N GLN A 137 -7.74 -15.75 -11.65
CA GLN A 137 -6.91 -15.85 -10.45
C GLN A 137 -5.78 -16.89 -10.53
N ASP A 138 -5.25 -17.15 -11.71
CA ASP A 138 -4.21 -18.14 -11.96
C ASP A 138 -2.93 -17.88 -11.14
N PHE A 139 -2.70 -16.63 -10.75
CA PHE A 139 -1.57 -16.20 -9.91
C PHE A 139 -1.61 -16.80 -8.49
N ILE A 140 -2.78 -17.25 -8.00
CA ILE A 140 -2.89 -17.87 -6.66
C ILE A 140 -2.07 -19.16 -6.59
N ALA A 141 -1.97 -19.90 -7.70
CA ALA A 141 -1.17 -21.13 -7.78
C ALA A 141 0.34 -20.88 -7.58
N GLN A 142 0.82 -19.63 -7.65
CA GLN A 142 2.21 -19.28 -7.37
C GLN A 142 2.55 -19.28 -5.86
N MET A 143 1.56 -19.51 -4.99
CA MET A 143 1.75 -19.63 -3.55
C MET A 143 2.29 -21.01 -3.19
N THR A 144 3.61 -21.12 -2.97
CA THR A 144 4.22 -22.38 -2.55
C THR A 144 3.89 -22.74 -1.10
N PRO A 145 3.94 -24.03 -0.71
CA PRO A 145 3.75 -24.47 0.66
C PRO A 145 4.74 -23.80 1.65
N GLU A 146 6.00 -23.60 1.22
CA GLU A 146 7.06 -22.97 2.02
C GLU A 146 6.69 -21.51 2.31
N ARG A 147 6.26 -20.78 1.28
CA ARG A 147 5.85 -19.38 1.42
C ARG A 147 4.61 -19.25 2.29
N ARG A 148 3.66 -20.15 2.14
CA ARG A 148 2.46 -20.20 3.01
C ARG A 148 2.86 -20.43 4.46
N ARG A 149 3.75 -21.39 4.75
CA ARG A 149 4.27 -21.63 6.11
C ARG A 149 4.98 -20.41 6.68
N GLU A 150 5.78 -19.71 5.89
CA GLU A 150 6.44 -18.46 6.30
C GLU A 150 5.42 -17.39 6.72
N LEU A 151 4.40 -17.14 5.91
CA LEU A 151 3.34 -16.18 6.22
C LEU A 151 2.58 -16.56 7.50
N TRP A 152 2.27 -17.84 7.69
CA TRP A 152 1.64 -18.34 8.90
C TRP A 152 2.52 -18.11 10.15
N ARG A 153 3.82 -18.43 10.07
CA ARG A 153 4.75 -18.17 11.17
C ARG A 153 4.78 -16.70 11.55
N ARG A 154 4.85 -15.81 10.57
CA ARG A 154 4.83 -14.36 10.80
C ARG A 154 3.49 -13.90 11.40
N HIS A 155 2.38 -14.48 10.99
CA HIS A 155 1.06 -14.18 11.53
C HIS A 155 0.96 -14.55 13.02
N ILE A 156 1.35 -15.76 13.37
CA ILE A 156 1.30 -16.26 14.75
C ILE A 156 2.24 -15.48 15.68
N THR A 157 3.40 -15.04 15.20
CA THR A 157 4.35 -14.26 16.01
C THR A 157 4.00 -12.77 16.12
N SER A 158 3.11 -12.26 15.28
CA SER A 158 2.76 -10.83 15.22
C SER A 158 2.20 -10.27 16.54
N PRO A 159 1.27 -10.94 17.27
CA PRO A 159 0.79 -10.46 18.56
C PRO A 159 1.90 -10.31 19.61
N PHE A 160 2.85 -11.23 19.63
CA PHE A 160 4.00 -11.16 20.54
C PHE A 160 4.85 -9.90 20.32
N TYR A 161 5.05 -9.49 19.06
CA TYR A 161 5.78 -8.25 18.77
C TYR A 161 5.09 -6.99 19.31
N ASN A 162 3.75 -6.99 19.34
CA ASN A 162 3.01 -5.89 19.97
C ASN A 162 3.17 -5.92 21.49
N LEU A 163 3.13 -7.10 22.11
CA LEU A 163 3.22 -7.28 23.56
C LEU A 163 4.59 -6.83 24.11
N VAL A 164 5.68 -7.31 23.50
CA VAL A 164 7.05 -7.00 23.96
C VAL A 164 7.61 -5.69 23.40
N GLY A 165 6.86 -4.97 22.60
CA GLY A 165 7.25 -3.64 22.10
C GLY A 165 8.44 -3.65 21.12
N ILE A 166 8.69 -4.73 20.38
CA ILE A 166 9.80 -4.79 19.42
C ILE A 166 9.67 -3.66 18.38
N LYS A 167 10.67 -2.79 18.33
CA LYS A 167 10.63 -1.53 17.56
C LYS A 167 10.31 -1.73 16.07
N ASP A 168 10.87 -2.76 15.44
CA ASP A 168 10.77 -2.98 14.00
C ASP A 168 9.76 -4.05 13.56
N ARG A 169 8.87 -4.48 14.47
CA ARG A 169 7.87 -5.51 14.21
C ARG A 169 6.51 -5.17 14.82
N PRO A 170 5.40 -5.61 14.22
CA PRO A 170 5.31 -6.13 12.85
C PRO A 170 5.55 -5.01 11.82
N ARG A 171 6.04 -5.35 10.63
CA ARG A 171 6.36 -4.37 9.57
C ARG A 171 5.12 -4.04 8.75
N ILE A 172 4.94 -2.76 8.41
CA ILE A 172 4.04 -2.35 7.32
C ILE A 172 4.70 -2.77 6.00
N ALA A 173 3.91 -3.41 5.13
CA ALA A 173 4.23 -3.54 3.72
C ALA A 173 3.38 -2.53 2.97
N GLY A 174 3.99 -1.55 2.32
CA GLY A 174 3.28 -0.47 1.62
C GLY A 174 2.27 -0.97 0.59
N ALA A 175 2.54 -2.14 0.00
CA ALA A 175 1.66 -2.80 -0.95
C ALA A 175 0.38 -3.41 -0.34
N ASN A 176 0.29 -3.58 0.98
CA ASN A 176 -0.86 -4.23 1.62
C ASN A 176 -0.95 -3.89 3.11
N PHE A 177 -1.58 -2.78 3.42
CA PHE A 177 -1.97 -2.47 4.79
C PHE A 177 -3.18 -1.53 4.80
N SER A 178 -3.78 -1.30 5.97
CA SER A 178 -4.87 -0.34 6.10
C SER A 178 -4.91 0.28 7.49
N ALA A 179 -5.49 1.48 7.57
CA ALA A 179 -5.65 2.25 8.80
C ALA A 179 -6.89 3.14 8.72
N TRP A 180 -7.39 3.58 9.87
CA TRP A 180 -8.41 4.61 9.92
C TRP A 180 -7.83 5.95 9.45
N LYS A 181 -8.62 6.70 8.68
CA LYS A 181 -8.21 8.03 8.21
C LYS A 181 -7.91 8.97 9.39
N SER A 182 -8.70 8.88 10.47
CA SER A 182 -8.46 9.62 11.71
C SER A 182 -7.10 9.33 12.35
N ASP A 183 -6.59 8.10 12.24
CA ASP A 183 -5.27 7.74 12.76
C ASP A 183 -4.16 8.31 11.88
N LEU A 184 -4.37 8.32 10.56
CA LEU A 184 -3.48 8.99 9.60
C LEU A 184 -3.45 10.51 9.84
N ASP A 185 -4.61 11.14 10.06
CA ASP A 185 -4.72 12.57 10.36
C ASP A 185 -4.00 12.91 11.69
N THR A 186 -4.13 12.06 12.71
CA THR A 186 -3.45 12.22 14.01
C THR A 186 -1.93 12.31 13.86
N VAL A 187 -1.34 11.43 13.04
CA VAL A 187 0.11 11.41 12.81
C VAL A 187 0.56 12.34 11.67
N ASN A 188 -0.37 13.06 11.03
CA ASN A 188 -0.15 13.90 9.85
C ASN A 188 0.31 13.11 8.61
N GLY A 189 -0.23 11.90 8.41
CA GLY A 189 0.06 11.07 7.24
C GLY A 189 1.50 10.59 7.14
N TYR A 190 2.00 10.46 5.93
CA TYR A 190 3.40 10.16 5.66
C TYR A 190 4.28 11.40 5.79
N ASN A 191 5.50 11.22 6.28
CA ASN A 191 6.48 12.30 6.34
C ASN A 191 7.15 12.49 4.97
N GLU A 192 6.87 13.61 4.32
CA GLU A 192 7.35 13.90 2.96
C GLU A 192 8.84 14.31 2.89
N ASN A 193 9.52 14.39 4.03
CA ASN A 193 10.97 14.54 4.07
C ASN A 193 11.72 13.24 3.68
N PHE A 194 11.02 12.11 3.61
CA PHE A 194 11.54 10.89 2.98
C PHE A 194 11.46 11.04 1.46
N VAL A 195 12.60 11.28 0.84
CA VAL A 195 12.78 11.39 -0.63
C VAL A 195 13.60 10.20 -1.10
N GLY A 196 13.24 9.63 -2.26
CA GLY A 196 13.79 8.35 -2.69
C GLY A 196 13.13 7.18 -1.98
N TRP A 197 13.71 6.00 -2.10
CA TRP A 197 13.13 4.78 -1.57
C TRP A 197 13.53 4.53 -0.10
N GLY A 198 12.55 4.13 0.72
CA GLY A 198 12.77 3.42 1.97
C GLY A 198 12.56 4.25 3.24
N ARG A 199 12.12 3.58 4.29
CA ARG A 199 11.85 4.04 5.65
C ARG A 199 10.55 4.82 5.87
N GLU A 200 9.83 5.25 4.86
CA GLU A 200 8.55 5.96 4.96
C GLU A 200 7.49 5.13 5.73
N GLU A 201 7.35 3.83 5.43
CA GLU A 201 6.46 2.93 6.18
C GLU A 201 6.99 2.60 7.58
N SER A 202 8.32 2.56 7.75
CA SER A 202 8.91 2.34 9.08
C SER A 202 8.65 3.52 10.00
N ASP A 203 8.72 4.74 9.46
CA ASP A 203 8.41 5.97 10.17
C ASP A 203 6.92 6.05 10.53
N LEU A 204 6.02 5.84 9.56
CA LEU A 204 4.57 5.82 9.79
C LEU A 204 4.19 4.81 10.88
N ARG A 205 4.69 3.57 10.78
CA ARG A 205 4.49 2.54 11.81
C ARG A 205 4.95 2.99 13.19
N THR A 206 6.14 3.62 13.27
CA THR A 206 6.70 4.09 14.55
C THR A 206 5.80 5.14 15.18
N ARG A 207 5.28 6.08 14.37
CA ARG A 207 4.36 7.12 14.82
C ARG A 207 3.01 6.54 15.26
N PHE A 208 2.45 5.59 14.50
CA PHE A 208 1.24 4.84 14.88
C PHE A 208 1.39 4.15 16.24
N ARG A 209 2.49 3.44 16.46
CA ARG A 209 2.74 2.76 17.74
C ARG A 209 2.89 3.73 18.90
N ARG A 210 3.46 4.91 18.67
CA ARG A 210 3.56 5.96 19.69
C ARG A 210 2.22 6.58 20.04
N CYS A 211 1.26 6.55 19.10
CA CYS A 211 -0.15 6.86 19.37
C CYS A 211 -0.91 5.71 20.05
N GLY A 212 -0.24 4.62 20.43
CA GLY A 212 -0.88 3.46 21.07
C GLY A 212 -1.52 2.47 20.09
N LEU A 213 -1.41 2.68 18.77
CA LEU A 213 -1.99 1.78 17.77
C LEU A 213 -1.22 0.46 17.70
N LYS A 214 -1.95 -0.65 17.50
CA LYS A 214 -1.38 -1.99 17.39
C LYS A 214 -1.45 -2.48 15.93
N GLY A 215 -0.37 -3.09 15.45
CA GLY A 215 -0.36 -3.75 14.15
C GLY A 215 -1.02 -5.12 14.24
N LYS A 216 -2.12 -5.35 13.50
CA LYS A 216 -2.85 -6.62 13.45
C LYS A 216 -2.59 -7.34 12.12
N SER A 217 -1.99 -8.50 12.20
CA SER A 217 -1.60 -9.27 11.01
C SER A 217 -2.78 -10.01 10.39
N MET A 218 -2.86 -9.92 9.05
CA MET A 218 -3.75 -10.73 8.20
C MET A 218 -2.95 -11.55 7.17
N TRP A 219 -1.64 -11.68 7.34
CA TRP A 219 -0.70 -12.14 6.32
C TRP A 219 -1.07 -13.39 5.54
N PRO A 220 -1.58 -14.48 6.15
CA PRO A 220 -1.91 -15.67 5.36
C PRO A 220 -3.25 -15.59 4.62
N HIS A 221 -4.10 -14.62 4.96
CA HIS A 221 -5.47 -14.54 4.48
C HIS A 221 -5.68 -13.44 3.46
N CYS A 222 -5.06 -12.27 3.67
CA CYS A 222 -5.21 -11.09 2.84
C CYS A 222 -3.93 -10.87 2.04
N LEU A 223 -3.95 -11.22 0.76
CA LEU A 223 -2.77 -11.24 -0.10
C LEU A 223 -2.91 -10.31 -1.30
N VAL A 224 -1.78 -9.72 -1.68
CA VAL A 224 -1.55 -9.14 -2.99
C VAL A 224 -0.38 -9.85 -3.67
N TYR A 225 -0.39 -9.90 -5.00
CA TYR A 225 0.61 -10.58 -5.81
C TYR A 225 1.37 -9.52 -6.61
N HIS A 226 2.62 -9.28 -6.18
CA HIS A 226 3.47 -8.24 -6.73
C HIS A 226 4.11 -8.73 -8.03
N LEU A 227 3.75 -8.11 -9.13
CA LEU A 227 4.32 -8.35 -10.45
C LEU A 227 5.80 -7.96 -10.45
N TRP A 228 6.60 -8.74 -11.16
CA TRP A 228 8.01 -8.43 -11.28
C TRP A 228 8.25 -7.19 -12.15
N HIS A 229 9.13 -6.35 -11.70
CA HIS A 229 9.72 -5.24 -12.46
C HIS A 229 11.17 -5.01 -12.01
N PRO A 230 12.03 -4.39 -12.84
CA PRO A 230 13.37 -4.00 -12.44
C PRO A 230 13.37 -3.16 -11.17
N ILE A 231 14.44 -3.31 -10.39
CA ILE A 231 14.60 -2.54 -9.16
C ILE A 231 14.84 -1.08 -9.51
N ASP A 232 14.05 -0.19 -8.90
CA ASP A 232 14.23 1.25 -9.06
C ASP A 232 15.65 1.66 -8.61
N PRO A 233 16.40 2.44 -9.42
CA PRO A 233 17.75 2.88 -9.08
C PRO A 233 17.83 3.66 -7.76
N SER A 234 16.78 4.37 -7.35
CA SER A 234 16.74 5.10 -6.07
C SER A 234 16.86 4.20 -4.85
N LYS A 235 16.65 2.88 -5.00
CA LYS A 235 16.89 1.90 -3.92
C LYS A 235 18.39 1.73 -3.59
N ALA A 236 19.29 2.17 -4.44
CA ALA A 236 20.73 2.09 -4.18
C ALA A 236 21.18 3.05 -3.06
N ASP A 237 20.46 4.16 -2.85
CA ASP A 237 20.81 5.16 -1.84
C ASP A 237 19.71 5.31 -0.77
N VAL A 238 19.62 4.29 0.09
CA VAL A 238 18.71 4.33 1.26
C VAL A 238 19.36 4.96 2.50
N ARG A 239 20.66 5.28 2.45
CA ARG A 239 21.43 5.71 3.62
C ARG A 239 20.86 7.00 4.21
N ARG A 240 20.58 8.00 3.40
CA ARG A 240 19.96 9.26 3.80
C ARG A 240 18.66 9.03 4.58
N ASN A 241 17.78 8.19 4.08
CA ASN A 241 16.50 7.91 4.72
C ASN A 241 16.66 7.11 6.02
N ILE A 242 17.68 6.26 6.13
CA ILE A 242 18.00 5.56 7.38
C ILE A 242 18.47 6.56 8.43
N GLU A 243 19.40 7.44 8.11
CA GLU A 243 19.93 8.48 9.01
C GLU A 243 18.81 9.42 9.45
N TYR A 244 17.99 9.90 8.53
CA TYR A 244 16.83 10.75 8.83
C TYR A 244 15.82 10.04 9.75
N TYR A 245 15.48 8.76 9.47
CA TYR A 245 14.58 7.96 10.31
C TYR A 245 15.09 7.85 11.76
N LEU A 246 16.39 7.58 11.95
CA LEU A 246 16.99 7.47 13.27
C LEU A 246 16.94 8.79 14.03
N ALA A 247 17.14 9.92 13.35
CA ALA A 247 17.07 11.25 13.93
C ALA A 247 15.63 11.70 14.25
N SER A 248 14.67 11.42 13.36
CA SER A 248 13.30 11.94 13.45
C SER A 248 12.32 11.02 14.21
N SER A 249 12.71 9.78 14.49
CA SER A 249 11.82 8.72 15.02
C SER A 249 11.19 9.00 16.41
N ARG A 250 11.44 10.15 17.03
CA ARG A 250 10.89 10.51 18.34
C ARG A 250 9.54 11.23 18.30
N ARG A 251 9.16 11.82 17.18
CA ARG A 251 7.91 12.58 17.03
C ARG A 251 6.73 11.64 16.76
N ILE A 252 5.54 11.96 17.30
CA ILE A 252 4.28 11.28 16.98
C ILE A 252 3.73 11.81 15.66
N ARG A 253 3.78 13.14 15.50
CA ARG A 253 3.26 13.86 14.34
C ARG A 253 4.42 14.45 13.54
N CYS A 254 4.44 14.26 12.21
CA CYS A 254 5.46 14.88 11.37
C CYS A 254 5.03 16.29 10.96
N ALA A 255 5.98 17.21 10.84
CA ALA A 255 5.70 18.58 10.41
C ALA A 255 5.35 18.64 8.89
N ASN A 256 6.06 17.89 8.07
CA ASN A 256 5.88 17.85 6.62
C ASN A 256 5.05 16.63 6.18
N GLY A 257 3.74 16.66 6.41
CA GLY A 257 2.81 15.56 6.13
C GLY A 257 1.60 15.97 5.28
N LEU A 258 0.42 15.49 5.68
CA LEU A 258 -0.87 15.88 5.07
C LEU A 258 -1.08 17.40 5.13
N VAL A 259 -0.69 18.00 6.24
CA VAL A 259 -0.62 19.44 6.44
C VAL A 259 0.83 19.83 6.63
N LYS A 260 1.25 20.97 6.08
CA LYS A 260 2.58 21.54 6.28
C LYS A 260 2.54 22.41 7.54
N GLU A 261 3.23 21.97 8.58
CA GLU A 261 3.32 22.68 9.86
C GLU A 261 4.73 23.31 10.00
N PRO A 262 4.86 24.43 10.70
CA PRO A 262 6.19 24.94 11.05
C PRO A 262 6.99 23.90 11.85
N GLU A 263 8.30 23.83 11.63
CA GLU A 263 9.19 22.94 12.37
C GLU A 263 9.41 23.39 13.82
#